data_dce5cf4dac6d93c3c1a290e730f64f69
#
_entry.id   dce5cf4dac6d93c3c1a290e730f64f69
#
_cell.length_a   1.000
_cell.length_b   1.000
_cell.length_c   1.000
_cell.angle_alpha   90.00
_cell.angle_beta   90.00
_cell.angle_gamma   90.00
#
_symmetry.space_group_name_H-M   'P 1'
#
loop_
_entity.id
_entity.type
_entity.pdbx_description
1 polymer ?
#
loop_
_entity_poly.entity_id
_entity_poly.type
_entity_poly.pdbx_seq_one_letter_code
_entity_poly.pdbx_strand_id
1 'polypeptide(L)'
;MPGYSRDEITMLEINKIECFVVDNEKTFALYPNKRRYLIRKRLYELEGMLPRDFERISKSAIANWKKITKFRVQLSGAVDAVFQSGYVECISRRCFAELKRRYGL
;
A
#
# COMPACT_ATOMS: atom_id res chain seq x y z
N MET A 1 4.59 -0.13 14.70
CA MET A 1 3.33 0.59 14.42
C MET A 1 2.15 -0.19 14.99
N PRO A 2 1.32 0.42 15.82
CA PRO A 2 0.18 -0.30 16.36
C PRO A 2 -0.90 -0.53 15.30
N GLY A 3 -1.34 -1.76 15.19
CA GLY A 3 -2.45 -2.15 14.35
C GLY A 3 -3.57 -2.70 15.22
N TYR A 4 -4.78 -2.24 14.96
CA TYR A 4 -5.94 -2.56 15.80
C TYR A 4 -6.82 -3.61 15.13
N SER A 5 -7.19 -4.61 15.87
CA SER A 5 -8.22 -5.57 15.51
C SER A 5 -9.25 -5.57 16.60
N ARG A 6 -10.23 -6.49 16.54
CA ARG A 6 -11.43 -6.43 17.39
C ARG A 6 -11.13 -6.17 18.88
N ASP A 7 -10.23 -6.92 19.48
CA ASP A 7 -9.91 -6.84 20.91
C ASP A 7 -8.41 -6.92 21.16
N GLU A 8 -7.60 -6.65 20.13
CA GLU A 8 -6.14 -6.70 20.25
C GLU A 8 -5.49 -5.49 19.61
N ILE A 9 -4.35 -5.12 20.16
CA ILE A 9 -3.44 -4.18 19.52
C ILE A 9 -2.19 -4.98 19.18
N THR A 10 -1.91 -5.10 17.88
CA THR A 10 -0.74 -5.82 17.41
C THR A 10 0.34 -4.81 17.01
N MET A 11 1.55 -5.01 17.49
CA MET A 11 2.65 -4.14 17.09
C MET A 11 3.19 -4.64 15.76
N LEU A 12 2.86 -3.91 14.69
CA LEU A 12 3.23 -4.28 13.32
C LEU A 12 4.65 -3.86 13.01
N GLU A 13 5.36 -4.72 12.28
CA GLU A 13 6.67 -4.37 11.74
C GLU A 13 6.44 -3.65 10.41
N ILE A 14 6.83 -2.38 10.35
CA ILE A 14 6.54 -1.54 9.19
C ILE A 14 7.07 -2.15 7.89
N ASN A 15 8.27 -2.70 7.92
CA ASN A 15 8.88 -3.28 6.72
C ASN A 15 8.17 -4.53 6.21
N LYS A 16 7.29 -5.12 7.00
CA LYS A 16 6.49 -6.27 6.56
C LYS A 16 5.15 -5.87 5.97
N ILE A 17 4.74 -4.63 6.17
CA ILE A 17 3.46 -4.15 5.63
C ILE A 17 3.60 -4.03 4.11
N GLU A 18 2.64 -4.61 3.39
CA GLU A 18 2.62 -4.55 1.94
C GLU A 18 2.00 -3.27 1.42
N CYS A 19 0.92 -2.84 2.04
CA CYS A 19 0.16 -1.70 1.55
C CYS A 19 -0.68 -1.11 2.67
N PHE A 20 -0.88 0.21 2.63
CA PHE A 20 -1.89 0.88 3.44
C PHE A 20 -3.02 1.28 2.50
N VAL A 21 -4.25 0.98 2.87
CA VAL A 21 -5.41 1.30 2.05
C VAL A 21 -6.48 1.99 2.87
N VAL A 22 -7.27 2.83 2.21
CA VAL A 22 -8.45 3.43 2.83
C VAL A 22 -9.68 2.69 2.32
N ASP A 23 -10.50 2.23 3.24
CA ASP A 23 -11.76 1.56 2.96
C ASP A 23 -12.77 2.07 3.96
N ASN A 24 -13.91 2.58 3.46
CA ASN A 24 -14.97 3.13 4.30
C ASN A 24 -14.43 4.17 5.29
N GLU A 25 -13.60 5.08 4.78
CA GLU A 25 -12.99 6.19 5.54
C GLU A 25 -12.02 5.77 6.64
N LYS A 26 -11.65 4.49 6.66
CA LYS A 26 -10.70 3.96 7.64
C LYS A 26 -9.45 3.50 6.93
N THR A 27 -8.31 3.65 7.60
CA THR A 27 -7.01 3.22 7.08
C THR A 27 -6.65 1.85 7.60
N PHE A 28 -6.22 0.97 6.72
CA PHE A 28 -5.80 -0.39 7.07
C PHE A 28 -4.40 -0.67 6.55
N ALA A 29 -3.63 -1.40 7.36
CA ALA A 29 -2.34 -1.95 6.95
C ALA A 29 -2.55 -3.41 6.54
N LEU A 30 -2.05 -3.78 5.36
CA LEU A 30 -2.18 -5.15 4.84
C LEU A 30 -0.88 -5.90 5.08
N TYR A 31 -0.99 -7.02 5.75
CA TYR A 31 0.14 -7.87 6.13
C TYR A 31 0.25 -9.08 5.19
N PRO A 32 1.43 -9.73 5.10
CA PRO A 32 1.64 -10.88 4.20
C PRO A 32 0.71 -12.06 4.44
N ASN A 33 0.17 -12.19 5.66
CA ASN A 33 -0.79 -13.23 6.00
C ASN A 33 -2.20 -12.92 5.50
N LYS A 34 -2.35 -11.88 4.68
CA LYS A 34 -3.61 -11.37 4.15
C LYS A 34 -4.53 -10.78 5.20
N ARG A 35 -4.06 -10.60 6.43
CA ARG A 35 -4.81 -9.90 7.46
C ARG A 35 -4.64 -8.41 7.29
N ARG A 36 -5.69 -7.67 7.63
CA ARG A 36 -5.60 -6.22 7.65
C ARG A 36 -5.86 -5.72 9.06
N TYR A 37 -5.12 -4.69 9.41
CA TYR A 37 -5.18 -4.09 10.74
C TYR A 37 -5.56 -2.64 10.62
N LEU A 38 -6.46 -2.18 11.47
CA LEU A 38 -6.86 -0.79 11.49
C LEU A 38 -5.69 0.07 11.98
N ILE A 39 -5.41 1.15 11.26
CA ILE A 39 -4.38 2.11 11.62
C ILE A 39 -5.07 3.44 11.94
N ARG A 40 -4.78 4.02 13.09
CA ARG A 40 -5.42 5.26 13.52
C ARG A 40 -4.67 6.48 13.02
N LYS A 41 -4.33 6.47 11.74
CA LYS A 41 -3.67 7.59 11.06
C LYS A 41 -4.24 7.69 9.64
N ARG A 42 -4.27 8.91 9.13
CA ARG A 42 -4.68 9.13 7.75
C ARG A 42 -3.49 8.92 6.82
N LEU A 43 -3.76 8.66 5.53
CA LEU A 43 -2.67 8.43 4.58
C LEU A 43 -1.68 9.59 4.51
N TYR A 44 -2.16 10.84 4.57
CA TYR A 44 -1.25 11.97 4.50
C TYR A 44 -0.31 12.04 5.70
N GLU A 45 -0.76 11.56 6.87
CA GLU A 45 0.10 11.47 8.05
C GLU A 45 1.16 10.39 7.85
N LEU A 46 0.74 9.25 7.29
CA LEU A 46 1.65 8.14 7.01
C LEU A 46 2.72 8.53 6.00
N GLU A 47 2.37 9.31 4.98
CA GLU A 47 3.34 9.78 4.00
C GLU A 47 4.51 10.52 4.64
N GLY A 48 4.23 11.25 5.71
CA GLY A 48 5.27 12.03 6.39
C GLY A 48 6.15 11.23 7.33
N MET A 49 5.79 9.97 7.63
CA MET A 49 6.50 9.19 8.63
C MET A 49 7.01 7.84 8.14
N LEU A 50 6.56 7.36 6.98
CA LEU A 50 6.98 6.05 6.47
C LEU A 50 8.36 6.12 5.78
N PRO A 51 9.10 4.99 5.77
CA PRO A 51 10.35 4.91 5.02
C PRO A 51 10.17 5.14 3.53
N ARG A 52 11.28 5.40 2.83
CA ARG A 52 11.31 5.66 1.39
C ARG A 52 10.68 4.59 0.52
N ASP A 53 10.68 3.35 1.00
CA ASP A 53 10.13 2.23 0.24
C ASP A 53 8.62 2.34 0.05
N PHE A 54 7.97 3.19 0.81
CA PHE A 54 6.53 3.39 0.72
C PHE A 54 6.21 4.54 -0.22
N GLU A 55 5.39 4.26 -1.22
CA GLU A 55 5.01 5.22 -2.25
C GLU A 55 3.50 5.34 -2.35
N ARG A 56 3.01 6.57 -2.49
CA ARG A 56 1.60 6.81 -2.76
C ARG A 56 1.30 6.31 -4.17
N ILE A 57 0.33 5.41 -4.31
CA ILE A 57 -0.01 4.85 -5.62
C ILE A 57 -1.42 5.25 -6.09
N SER A 58 -2.22 5.81 -5.20
CA SER A 58 -3.52 6.36 -5.53
C SER A 58 -4.01 7.26 -4.41
N LYS A 59 -5.20 7.83 -4.55
CA LYS A 59 -5.81 8.62 -3.48
C LYS A 59 -6.01 7.80 -2.22
N SER A 60 -6.18 6.50 -2.35
CA SER A 60 -6.58 5.63 -1.24
C SER A 60 -5.56 4.56 -0.90
N ALA A 61 -4.34 4.63 -1.41
CA ALA A 61 -3.35 3.59 -1.13
C ALA A 61 -1.92 4.10 -1.13
N ILE A 62 -1.13 3.56 -0.19
CA ILE A 62 0.33 3.72 -0.13
C ILE A 62 0.92 2.31 -0.18
N ALA A 63 1.78 2.04 -1.13
CA ALA A 63 2.35 0.70 -1.32
C ALA A 63 3.80 0.64 -0.85
N ASN A 64 4.17 -0.50 -0.27
CA ASN A 64 5.56 -0.81 0.00
C ASN A 64 6.17 -1.34 -1.30
N TRP A 65 7.03 -0.53 -1.93
CA TRP A 65 7.65 -0.84 -3.20
C TRP A 65 8.36 -2.20 -3.19
N LYS A 66 9.02 -2.52 -2.10
CA LYS A 66 9.77 -3.79 -1.97
C LYS A 66 8.89 -5.03 -1.95
N LYS A 67 7.60 -4.86 -1.71
CA LYS A 67 6.66 -5.98 -1.64
C LYS A 67 5.87 -6.17 -2.93
N ILE A 68 6.07 -5.31 -3.93
CA ILE A 68 5.42 -5.47 -5.23
C ILE A 68 6.24 -6.45 -6.07
N THR A 69 5.58 -7.47 -6.60
CA THR A 69 6.26 -8.48 -7.43
C THR A 69 6.14 -8.18 -8.92
N LYS A 70 5.06 -7.51 -9.32
CA LYS A 70 4.85 -7.16 -10.73
C LYS A 70 3.77 -6.11 -10.87
N PHE A 71 3.75 -5.48 -12.03
CA PHE A 71 2.67 -4.59 -12.46
C PHE A 71 1.93 -5.26 -13.60
N ARG A 72 0.62 -5.27 -13.52
CA ARG A 72 -0.23 -5.85 -14.57
C ARG A 72 -0.92 -4.73 -15.30
N VAL A 73 -0.55 -4.52 -16.57
CA VAL A 73 -1.12 -3.45 -17.39
C VAL A 73 -2.27 -4.02 -18.21
N GLN A 74 -3.45 -3.45 -18.04
CA GLN A 74 -4.65 -3.90 -18.75
C GLN A 74 -4.79 -3.16 -20.07
N LEU A 75 -5.61 -3.71 -20.97
CA LEU A 75 -5.87 -3.08 -22.28
C LEU A 75 -6.47 -1.68 -22.11
N SER A 76 -7.25 -1.46 -21.07
CA SER A 76 -7.85 -0.16 -20.76
C SER A 76 -6.82 0.89 -20.36
N GLY A 77 -5.58 0.47 -20.10
CA GLY A 77 -4.54 1.34 -19.54
C GLY A 77 -4.51 1.34 -18.03
N ALA A 78 -5.43 0.65 -17.37
CA ALA A 78 -5.39 0.51 -15.92
C ALA A 78 -4.20 -0.35 -15.52
N VAL A 79 -3.58 -0.03 -14.39
CA VAL A 79 -2.41 -0.75 -13.90
C VAL A 79 -2.67 -1.26 -12.50
N ASP A 80 -2.38 -2.53 -12.26
CA ASP A 80 -2.48 -3.15 -10.95
C ASP A 80 -1.10 -3.46 -10.43
N ALA A 81 -0.87 -3.17 -9.14
CA ALA A 81 0.30 -3.66 -8.43
C ALA A 81 -0.05 -4.98 -7.78
N VAL A 82 0.75 -6.00 -8.02
CA VAL A 82 0.56 -7.33 -7.41
C VAL A 82 1.63 -7.51 -6.36
N PHE A 83 1.22 -7.80 -5.14
CA PHE A 83 2.11 -7.93 -3.99
C PHE A 83 2.51 -9.38 -3.74
N GLN A 84 3.51 -9.58 -2.92
CA GLN A 84 4.05 -10.92 -2.62
C GLN A 84 2.98 -11.88 -2.10
N SER A 85 2.03 -11.39 -1.31
CA SER A 85 0.94 -12.22 -0.78
C SER A 85 -0.12 -12.56 -1.83
N GLY A 86 -0.07 -11.93 -3.00
CA GLY A 86 -1.10 -12.04 -4.01
C GLY A 86 -2.13 -10.93 -3.95
N TYR A 87 -2.05 -10.06 -2.96
CA TYR A 87 -2.93 -8.89 -2.91
C TYR A 87 -2.71 -8.01 -4.12
N VAL A 88 -3.78 -7.44 -4.65
CA VAL A 88 -3.74 -6.59 -5.85
C VAL A 88 -4.36 -5.24 -5.50
N GLU A 89 -3.65 -4.18 -5.85
CA GLU A 89 -4.14 -2.81 -5.67
C GLU A 89 -3.95 -2.02 -6.95
N CYS A 90 -4.98 -1.29 -7.35
CA CYS A 90 -4.92 -0.47 -8.56
C CYS A 90 -4.05 0.77 -8.32
N ILE A 91 -3.22 1.11 -9.30
CA ILE A 91 -2.38 2.31 -9.27
C ILE A 91 -3.00 3.36 -10.18
N SER A 92 -3.08 4.61 -9.73
CA SER A 92 -3.54 5.68 -10.59
C SER A 92 -2.54 5.89 -11.75
N ARG A 93 -3.08 6.28 -12.91
CA ARG A 93 -2.23 6.49 -14.10
C ARG A 93 -1.13 7.51 -13.85
N ARG A 94 -1.46 8.59 -13.15
CA ARG A 94 -0.49 9.64 -12.82
C ARG A 94 0.62 9.11 -11.92
N CYS A 95 0.24 8.35 -10.89
CA CYS A 95 1.24 7.77 -9.98
C CYS A 95 2.12 6.77 -10.70
N PHE A 96 1.55 5.96 -11.58
CA PHE A 96 2.34 4.98 -12.33
C PHE A 96 3.33 5.67 -13.29
N ALA A 97 2.90 6.74 -13.96
CA ALA A 97 3.78 7.52 -14.83
C ALA A 97 4.95 8.10 -14.03
N GLU A 98 4.67 8.59 -12.83
CA GLU A 98 5.69 9.11 -11.91
C GLU A 98 6.70 8.03 -11.53
N LEU A 99 6.20 6.84 -11.16
CA LEU A 99 7.04 5.73 -10.75
C LEU A 99 7.89 5.21 -11.91
N LYS A 100 7.32 5.14 -13.11
CA LYS A 100 8.07 4.75 -14.31
C LYS A 100 9.25 5.69 -14.54
N ARG A 101 9.02 6.98 -14.45
CA ARG A 101 10.05 7.98 -14.65
C ARG A 101 11.14 7.89 -13.60
N ARG A 102 10.72 7.70 -12.32
CA ARG A 102 11.66 7.69 -11.19
C ARG A 102 12.50 6.42 -11.14
N TYR A 103 11.92 5.28 -11.47
CA TYR A 103 12.56 3.97 -11.31
C TYR A 103 12.93 3.30 -12.65
N GLY A 104 12.68 3.95 -13.76
CA GLY A 104 13.07 3.43 -15.07
C GLY A 104 12.30 2.19 -15.51
N LEU A 105 11.03 2.12 -15.20
CA LEU A 105 10.22 0.97 -15.58
C LEU A 105 9.88 0.95 -17.06
#